data_554a2e2bbb660c9878729a2b94206179
#
_entry.id   554a2e2bbb660c9878729a2b94206179
#
_cell.length_a   1.000
_cell.length_b   1.000
_cell.length_c   1.000
_cell.angle_alpha   90.00
_cell.angle_beta   90.00
_cell.angle_gamma   90.00
#
_symmetry.space_group_name_H-M   'P 1'
#
loop_
_entity.id
_entity.type
_entity.pdbx_description
1 polymer ?
#
loop_
_entity_poly.entity_id
_entity_poly.type
_entity_poly.pdbx_seq_one_letter_code
_entity_poly.pdbx_strand_id
1 'polypeptide(L)'
;ETGDSYFTMLGLAESGHWDKVADMVANFAHEIDTYGHIPNGNRSYYLSRSQPPFFALMVELLAQHEGDAALKQYLPQMQKEYAYWMDGVENLQAGQQEKRVVKLQDGTLLNRYWDDRGTPRPESWVEDIATAKSNPNRPATEIYRALRSAAASGWDFSSRWMDNPQQLNTLR
;
A
#
# COMPACT_ATOMS: atom_id res chain seq x y z
N GLU A 1 2.83 -8.67 -6.14
CA GLU A 1 2.77 -7.27 -5.66
C GLU A 1 2.22 -6.34 -6.73
N THR A 2 1.52 -5.24 -6.37
CA THR A 2 0.88 -4.36 -7.36
C THR A 2 1.90 -3.66 -8.27
N GLY A 3 3.03 -3.23 -7.73
CA GLY A 3 4.11 -2.64 -8.51
C GLY A 3 4.63 -3.60 -9.56
N ASP A 4 5.02 -4.81 -9.17
CA ASP A 4 5.50 -5.86 -10.08
C ASP A 4 4.44 -6.20 -11.13
N SER A 5 3.18 -6.29 -10.71
CA SER A 5 2.06 -6.56 -11.61
C SER A 5 1.89 -5.45 -12.65
N TYR A 6 1.97 -4.18 -12.23
CA TYR A 6 1.87 -3.05 -13.14
C TYR A 6 3.00 -3.06 -14.19
N PHE A 7 4.24 -3.28 -13.78
CA PHE A 7 5.36 -3.36 -14.72
C PHE A 7 5.25 -4.58 -15.64
N THR A 8 4.74 -5.70 -15.16
CA THR A 8 4.39 -6.86 -16.00
C THR A 8 3.32 -6.50 -17.02
N MET A 9 2.29 -5.75 -16.61
CA MET A 9 1.22 -5.29 -17.54
C MET A 9 1.76 -4.39 -18.66
N LEU A 10 2.73 -3.53 -18.37
CA LEU A 10 3.40 -2.72 -19.42
C LEU A 10 4.05 -3.62 -20.49
N GLY A 11 4.75 -4.67 -20.06
CA GLY A 11 5.35 -5.64 -20.97
C GLY A 11 4.32 -6.45 -21.74
N LEU A 12 3.19 -6.83 -21.13
CA LEU A 12 2.09 -7.52 -21.79
C LEU A 12 1.42 -6.61 -22.85
N ALA A 13 1.22 -5.33 -22.52
CA ALA A 13 0.66 -4.35 -23.45
C ALA A 13 1.54 -4.16 -24.68
N GLU A 14 2.86 -3.97 -24.49
CA GLU A 14 3.84 -3.88 -25.59
C GLU A 14 3.86 -5.13 -26.47
N SER A 15 3.63 -6.30 -25.87
CA SER A 15 3.56 -7.58 -26.59
C SER A 15 2.17 -7.86 -27.19
N GLY A 16 1.22 -6.94 -27.08
CA GLY A 16 -0.13 -7.06 -27.61
C GLY A 16 -1.07 -7.99 -26.84
N HIS A 17 -0.70 -8.41 -25.62
CA HIS A 17 -1.51 -9.29 -24.77
C HIS A 17 -2.53 -8.51 -23.92
N TRP A 18 -3.36 -7.70 -24.58
CA TRP A 18 -4.35 -6.85 -23.92
C TRP A 18 -5.43 -7.63 -23.17
N ASP A 19 -5.74 -8.86 -23.61
CA ASP A 19 -6.60 -9.79 -22.89
C ASP A 19 -6.08 -10.08 -21.47
N LYS A 20 -4.78 -10.28 -21.31
CA LYS A 20 -4.13 -10.50 -20.02
C LYS A 20 -4.09 -9.24 -19.15
N VAL A 21 -3.88 -8.08 -19.77
CA VAL A 21 -3.97 -6.79 -19.06
C VAL A 21 -5.39 -6.60 -18.50
N ALA A 22 -6.42 -6.84 -19.32
CA ALA A 22 -7.82 -6.75 -18.89
C ALA A 22 -8.15 -7.72 -17.75
N ASP A 23 -7.71 -8.99 -17.83
CA ASP A 23 -7.89 -9.99 -16.78
C ASP A 23 -7.25 -9.55 -15.45
N MET A 24 -6.04 -8.99 -15.50
CA MET A 24 -5.33 -8.52 -14.30
C MET A 24 -6.05 -7.32 -13.67
N VAL A 25 -6.52 -6.36 -14.47
CA VAL A 25 -7.31 -5.23 -13.95
C VAL A 25 -8.59 -5.72 -13.29
N ALA A 26 -9.31 -6.67 -13.92
CA ALA A 26 -10.52 -7.24 -13.36
C ALA A 26 -10.27 -7.96 -12.02
N ASN A 27 -9.17 -8.70 -11.89
CA ASN A 27 -8.78 -9.36 -10.65
C ASN A 27 -8.50 -8.37 -9.53
N PHE A 28 -7.73 -7.31 -9.78
CA PHE A 28 -7.48 -6.27 -8.78
C PHE A 28 -8.74 -5.47 -8.43
N ALA A 29 -9.62 -5.22 -9.40
CA ALA A 29 -10.92 -4.62 -9.13
C ALA A 29 -11.76 -5.48 -8.18
N HIS A 30 -11.75 -6.79 -8.35
CA HIS A 30 -12.44 -7.74 -7.46
C HIS A 30 -11.85 -7.70 -6.03
N GLU A 31 -10.52 -7.61 -5.88
CA GLU A 31 -9.89 -7.44 -4.57
C GLU A 31 -10.33 -6.14 -3.88
N ILE A 32 -10.36 -5.02 -4.62
CA ILE A 32 -10.86 -3.75 -4.10
C ILE A 32 -12.33 -3.84 -3.70
N ASP A 33 -13.16 -4.49 -4.50
CA ASP A 33 -14.58 -4.69 -4.16
C ASP A 33 -14.76 -5.53 -2.89
N THR A 34 -13.89 -6.50 -2.66
CA THR A 34 -13.95 -7.41 -1.52
C THR A 34 -13.38 -6.80 -0.25
N TYR A 35 -12.25 -6.10 -0.35
CA TYR A 35 -11.46 -5.65 0.81
C TYR A 35 -11.38 -4.11 0.97
N GLY A 36 -11.87 -3.34 0.00
CA GLY A 36 -11.74 -1.88 -0.04
C GLY A 36 -10.40 -1.38 -0.57
N HIS A 37 -9.43 -2.26 -0.73
CA HIS A 37 -8.07 -1.99 -1.22
C HIS A 37 -7.44 -3.25 -1.79
N ILE A 38 -6.27 -3.14 -2.41
CA ILE A 38 -5.50 -4.31 -2.83
C ILE A 38 -4.60 -4.72 -1.65
N PRO A 39 -4.82 -5.93 -1.07
CA PRO A 39 -3.99 -6.43 0.02
C PRO A 39 -2.52 -6.61 -0.36
N ASN A 40 -1.64 -6.61 0.64
CA ASN A 40 -0.19 -6.80 0.45
C ASN A 40 0.17 -8.15 -0.17
N GLY A 41 -0.70 -9.14 -0.07
CA GLY A 41 -0.57 -10.46 -0.68
C GLY A 41 -1.84 -11.29 -0.53
N ASN A 42 -1.85 -12.46 -1.12
CA ASN A 42 -3.02 -13.34 -1.22
C ASN A 42 -3.24 -14.29 -0.02
N ARG A 43 -2.65 -13.99 1.13
CA ARG A 43 -2.87 -14.72 2.39
C ARG A 43 -3.69 -13.88 3.35
N SER A 44 -4.49 -14.52 4.19
CA SER A 44 -5.39 -13.83 5.15
C SER A 44 -4.66 -12.88 6.11
N TYR A 45 -3.41 -13.14 6.43
CA TYR A 45 -2.62 -12.29 7.31
C TYR A 45 -2.05 -11.02 6.63
N TYR A 46 -2.19 -10.90 5.30
CA TYR A 46 -1.81 -9.68 4.56
C TYR A 46 -2.94 -8.64 4.45
N LEU A 47 -4.18 -8.99 4.83
CA LEU A 47 -5.36 -8.16 4.58
C LEU A 47 -5.36 -6.81 5.30
N SER A 48 -4.59 -6.65 6.38
CA SER A 48 -4.54 -5.41 7.16
C SER A 48 -3.66 -4.31 6.57
N ARG A 49 -2.87 -4.61 5.54
CA ARG A 49 -2.01 -3.64 4.86
C ARG A 49 -2.12 -3.73 3.34
N SER A 50 -1.93 -2.58 2.70
CA SER A 50 -2.03 -2.45 1.25
C SER A 50 -0.70 -2.76 0.55
N GLN A 51 -0.75 -2.63 -0.76
CA GLN A 51 0.37 -2.40 -1.67
C GLN A 51 0.41 -0.90 -2.06
N PRO A 52 1.46 -0.42 -2.76
CA PRO A 52 1.42 0.86 -3.43
C PRO A 52 0.20 0.99 -4.37
N PRO A 53 -0.44 2.18 -4.45
CA PRO A 53 -1.71 2.36 -5.16
C PRO A 53 -1.52 2.49 -6.68
N PHE A 54 -1.23 1.39 -7.36
CA PHE A 54 -1.03 1.32 -8.80
C PHE A 54 -2.31 1.07 -9.60
N PHE A 55 -3.45 0.82 -8.95
CA PHE A 55 -4.67 0.40 -9.67
C PHE A 55 -5.14 1.43 -10.69
N ALA A 56 -5.14 2.72 -10.35
CA ALA A 56 -5.52 3.78 -11.30
C ALA A 56 -4.63 3.80 -12.55
N LEU A 57 -3.32 3.57 -12.39
CA LEU A 57 -2.38 3.45 -13.52
C LEU A 57 -2.64 2.20 -14.37
N MET A 58 -3.07 1.10 -13.75
CA MET A 58 -3.45 -0.12 -14.48
C MET A 58 -4.70 0.11 -15.33
N VAL A 59 -5.70 0.81 -14.78
CA VAL A 59 -6.92 1.19 -15.52
C VAL A 59 -6.60 2.16 -16.65
N GLU A 60 -5.72 3.13 -16.42
CA GLU A 60 -5.25 4.07 -17.44
C GLU A 60 -4.54 3.35 -18.59
N LEU A 61 -3.68 2.37 -18.28
CA LEU A 61 -3.04 1.53 -19.28
C LEU A 61 -4.07 0.79 -20.14
N LEU A 62 -5.07 0.16 -19.52
CA LEU A 62 -6.14 -0.52 -20.23
C LEU A 62 -6.95 0.45 -21.09
N ALA A 63 -7.18 1.67 -20.62
CA ALA A 63 -7.91 2.72 -21.36
C ALA A 63 -7.17 3.18 -22.63
N GLN A 64 -5.85 3.05 -22.71
CA GLN A 64 -5.09 3.33 -23.94
C GLN A 64 -5.52 2.39 -25.08
N HIS A 65 -5.99 1.20 -24.77
CA HIS A 65 -6.48 0.22 -25.76
C HIS A 65 -8.00 0.25 -25.90
N GLU A 66 -8.75 0.33 -24.80
CA GLU A 66 -10.22 0.23 -24.78
C GLU A 66 -10.95 1.60 -24.77
N GLY A 67 -10.20 2.68 -24.60
CA GLY A 67 -10.74 4.03 -24.50
C GLY A 67 -11.38 4.32 -23.14
N ASP A 68 -12.13 5.43 -23.06
CA ASP A 68 -12.76 5.94 -21.83
C ASP A 68 -13.77 4.97 -21.18
N ALA A 69 -14.22 3.95 -21.92
CA ALA A 69 -15.11 2.92 -21.39
C ALA A 69 -14.47 2.18 -20.22
N ALA A 70 -13.15 1.89 -20.27
CA ALA A 70 -12.42 1.26 -19.16
C ALA A 70 -12.39 2.16 -17.93
N LEU A 71 -12.17 3.46 -18.08
CA LEU A 71 -12.21 4.42 -16.97
C LEU A 71 -13.57 4.45 -16.28
N LYS A 72 -14.65 4.47 -17.08
CA LYS A 72 -16.03 4.46 -16.56
C LYS A 72 -16.35 3.15 -15.85
N GLN A 73 -15.91 2.03 -16.41
CA GLN A 73 -16.15 0.70 -15.86
C GLN A 73 -15.54 0.54 -14.46
N TYR A 74 -14.29 1.00 -14.27
CA TYR A 74 -13.54 0.81 -13.04
C TYR A 74 -13.54 2.02 -12.11
N LEU A 75 -14.27 3.08 -12.44
CA LEU A 75 -14.40 4.27 -11.58
C LEU A 75 -14.85 3.93 -10.15
N PRO A 76 -15.84 3.04 -9.92
CA PRO A 76 -16.25 2.69 -8.56
C PRO A 76 -15.10 2.10 -7.71
N GLN A 77 -14.25 1.25 -8.31
CA GLN A 77 -13.11 0.66 -7.61
C GLN A 77 -11.99 1.67 -7.35
N MET A 78 -11.71 2.55 -8.31
CA MET A 78 -10.76 3.67 -8.10
C MET A 78 -11.23 4.58 -6.97
N GLN A 79 -12.53 4.86 -6.88
CA GLN A 79 -13.10 5.65 -5.77
C GLN A 79 -12.99 4.93 -4.43
N LYS A 80 -13.18 3.61 -4.37
CA LYS A 80 -12.99 2.81 -3.15
C LYS A 80 -11.54 2.81 -2.70
N GLU A 81 -10.58 2.61 -3.60
CA GLU A 81 -9.17 2.68 -3.27
C GLU A 81 -8.77 4.08 -2.77
N TYR A 82 -9.25 5.13 -3.43
CA TYR A 82 -9.05 6.51 -2.97
C TYR A 82 -9.62 6.73 -1.56
N ALA A 83 -10.83 6.26 -1.29
CA ALA A 83 -11.45 6.38 0.03
C ALA A 83 -10.64 5.65 1.12
N TYR A 84 -10.08 4.48 0.81
CA TYR A 84 -9.19 3.75 1.71
C TYR A 84 -7.94 4.56 2.07
N TRP A 85 -7.31 5.22 1.09
CA TRP A 85 -6.12 6.04 1.32
C TRP A 85 -6.42 7.35 2.04
N MET A 86 -7.65 7.87 1.93
CA MET A 86 -8.08 9.13 2.52
C MET A 86 -8.91 8.98 3.79
N ASP A 87 -9.05 7.74 4.30
CA ASP A 87 -9.83 7.45 5.51
C ASP A 87 -9.33 8.27 6.72
N GLY A 88 -10.23 9.07 7.31
CA GLY A 88 -9.96 9.94 8.46
C GLY A 88 -9.56 11.37 8.10
N VAL A 89 -9.43 11.72 6.82
CA VAL A 89 -8.98 13.05 6.38
C VAL A 89 -9.84 14.19 6.87
N GLU A 90 -11.15 13.99 6.99
CA GLU A 90 -12.14 14.99 7.37
C GLU A 90 -11.97 15.51 8.81
N ASN A 91 -11.31 14.74 9.67
CA ASN A 91 -11.12 15.06 11.09
C ASN A 91 -9.72 15.66 11.38
N LEU A 92 -8.83 15.72 10.38
CA LEU A 92 -7.45 16.13 10.58
C LEU A 92 -7.29 17.65 10.72
N GLN A 93 -6.61 18.05 11.79
CA GLN A 93 -6.07 19.41 11.95
C GLN A 93 -4.64 19.48 11.38
N ALA A 94 -4.16 20.70 11.12
CA ALA A 94 -2.77 20.92 10.67
C ALA A 94 -1.77 20.31 11.68
N GLY A 95 -0.78 19.61 11.17
CA GLY A 95 0.22 18.89 11.98
C GLY A 95 -0.21 17.52 12.51
N GLN A 96 -1.41 17.05 12.17
CA GLN A 96 -1.93 15.76 12.62
C GLN A 96 -1.83 14.69 11.53
N GLN A 97 -2.01 13.45 11.96
CA GLN A 97 -2.03 12.27 11.10
C GLN A 97 -3.09 11.28 11.61
N GLU A 98 -3.77 10.63 10.68
CA GLU A 98 -4.72 9.56 10.95
C GLU A 98 -4.51 8.45 9.93
N LYS A 99 -4.25 7.24 10.39
CA LYS A 99 -3.99 6.08 9.51
C LYS A 99 -3.02 6.44 8.36
N ARG A 100 -3.51 6.48 7.13
CA ARG A 100 -2.72 6.72 5.89
C ARG A 100 -2.64 8.18 5.49
N VAL A 101 -3.32 9.09 6.19
CA VAL A 101 -3.34 10.51 5.85
C VAL A 101 -2.53 11.33 6.85
N VAL A 102 -1.74 12.24 6.32
CA VAL A 102 -0.95 13.21 7.09
C VAL A 102 -1.31 14.59 6.60
N LYS A 103 -1.63 15.51 7.52
CA LYS A 103 -1.84 16.92 7.22
C LYS A 103 -0.69 17.73 7.80
N LEU A 104 0.15 18.30 6.94
CA LEU A 104 1.28 19.10 7.34
C LEU A 104 0.84 20.42 8.00
N GLN A 105 1.77 21.14 8.64
CA GLN A 105 1.48 22.41 9.31
C GLN A 105 0.93 23.49 8.36
N ASP A 106 1.33 23.45 7.09
CA ASP A 106 0.84 24.35 6.04
C ASP A 106 -0.50 23.93 5.43
N GLY A 107 -1.10 22.86 5.93
CA GLY A 107 -2.36 22.29 5.45
C GLY A 107 -2.22 21.29 4.29
N THR A 108 -1.02 21.07 3.76
CA THR A 108 -0.77 20.10 2.69
C THR A 108 -1.14 18.69 3.15
N LEU A 109 -1.90 17.97 2.32
CA LEU A 109 -2.25 16.57 2.54
C LEU A 109 -1.25 15.65 1.83
N LEU A 110 -0.75 14.68 2.58
CA LEU A 110 0.10 13.60 2.08
C LEU A 110 -0.44 12.25 2.54
N ASN A 111 -0.04 11.19 1.86
CA ASN A 111 -0.29 9.83 2.31
C ASN A 111 0.99 9.20 2.85
N ARG A 112 0.81 8.28 3.80
CA ARG A 112 1.86 7.39 4.31
C ARG A 112 1.40 5.95 4.25
N TYR A 113 2.34 5.02 4.23
CA TYR A 113 2.01 3.61 4.45
C TYR A 113 1.64 3.37 5.91
N TRP A 114 0.67 2.52 6.14
CA TRP A 114 0.13 2.26 7.46
C TRP A 114 -0.50 0.86 7.52
N ASP A 115 -0.29 0.16 8.65
CA ASP A 115 -1.01 -1.06 9.01
C ASP A 115 -1.77 -0.83 10.32
N ASP A 116 -3.01 -1.24 10.40
CA ASP A 116 -3.85 -1.07 11.60
C ASP A 116 -3.36 -1.94 12.77
N ARG A 117 -2.56 -2.99 12.50
CA ARG A 117 -2.03 -3.91 13.50
C ARG A 117 -0.67 -3.48 14.03
N GLY A 118 -0.51 -3.56 15.37
CA GLY A 118 0.75 -3.35 16.08
C GLY A 118 1.32 -4.67 16.64
N THR A 119 1.24 -5.77 15.87
CA THR A 119 1.75 -7.11 16.23
C THR A 119 2.81 -7.55 15.26
N PRO A 120 3.72 -8.48 15.61
CA PRO A 120 4.68 -9.05 14.66
C PRO A 120 3.98 -9.57 13.42
N ARG A 121 4.65 -9.49 12.27
CA ARG A 121 4.14 -10.06 11.02
C ARG A 121 4.19 -11.59 11.09
N PRO A 122 3.11 -12.31 10.73
CA PRO A 122 3.13 -13.78 10.74
C PRO A 122 4.25 -14.37 9.88
N GLU A 123 4.54 -13.76 8.74
CA GLU A 123 5.57 -14.21 7.79
C GLU A 123 7.01 -13.94 8.25
N SER A 124 7.21 -13.11 9.26
CA SER A 124 8.53 -12.73 9.81
C SER A 124 8.47 -12.58 11.33
N TRP A 125 7.77 -13.48 11.99
CA TRP A 125 7.46 -13.39 13.42
C TRP A 125 8.71 -13.31 14.30
N VAL A 126 9.68 -14.17 14.06
CA VAL A 126 10.91 -14.25 14.84
C VAL A 126 11.77 -13.01 14.66
N GLU A 127 11.91 -12.55 13.43
CA GLU A 127 12.71 -11.39 13.05
C GLU A 127 12.11 -10.09 13.62
N ASP A 128 10.79 -9.94 13.56
CA ASP A 128 10.09 -8.76 14.10
C ASP A 128 10.26 -8.70 15.64
N ILE A 129 10.12 -9.82 16.33
CA ILE A 129 10.36 -9.89 17.79
C ILE A 129 11.81 -9.56 18.13
N ALA A 130 12.76 -10.08 17.38
CA ALA A 130 14.19 -9.79 17.59
C ALA A 130 14.49 -8.31 17.41
N THR A 131 13.91 -7.69 16.37
CA THR A 131 14.05 -6.25 16.10
C THR A 131 13.48 -5.41 17.25
N ALA A 132 12.30 -5.75 17.78
CA ALA A 132 11.72 -5.06 18.92
C ALA A 132 12.57 -5.21 20.19
N LYS A 133 13.08 -6.39 20.48
CA LYS A 133 13.97 -6.66 21.62
C LYS A 133 15.29 -5.88 21.54
N SER A 134 15.79 -5.62 20.34
CA SER A 134 17.03 -4.84 20.15
C SER A 134 16.84 -3.35 20.41
N ASN A 135 15.61 -2.87 20.60
CA ASN A 135 15.30 -1.47 20.90
C ASN A 135 14.29 -1.36 22.07
N PRO A 136 14.73 -1.66 23.31
CA PRO A 136 13.83 -1.67 24.48
C PRO A 136 13.29 -0.29 24.86
N ASN A 137 13.86 0.79 24.30
CA ASN A 137 13.43 2.18 24.57
C ASN A 137 12.24 2.62 23.72
N ARG A 138 11.80 1.79 22.76
CA ARG A 138 10.58 2.02 21.95
C ARG A 138 9.53 0.98 22.28
N PRO A 139 8.24 1.37 22.36
CA PRO A 139 7.15 0.39 22.46
C PRO A 139 7.22 -0.62 21.31
N ALA A 140 7.16 -1.91 21.62
CA ALA A 140 7.24 -2.98 20.63
C ALA A 140 6.13 -2.85 19.56
N THR A 141 4.93 -2.42 19.96
CA THR A 141 3.80 -2.18 19.05
C THR A 141 4.09 -1.11 17.99
N GLU A 142 4.88 -0.09 18.31
CA GLU A 142 5.30 0.93 17.35
C GLU A 142 6.29 0.35 16.34
N ILE A 143 7.26 -0.43 16.82
CA ILE A 143 8.25 -1.10 15.95
C ILE A 143 7.54 -2.07 15.00
N TYR A 144 6.62 -2.89 15.51
CA TYR A 144 5.86 -3.82 14.66
C TYR A 144 5.04 -3.08 13.61
N ARG A 145 4.39 -1.96 13.96
CA ARG A 145 3.63 -1.16 13.00
C ARG A 145 4.54 -0.52 11.96
N ALA A 146 5.71 -0.03 12.35
CA ALA A 146 6.69 0.51 11.42
C ALA A 146 7.17 -0.56 10.42
N LEU A 147 7.49 -1.78 10.89
CA LEU A 147 7.87 -2.92 10.03
C LEU A 147 6.74 -3.28 9.05
N ARG A 148 5.49 -3.35 9.53
CA ARG A 148 4.31 -3.62 8.70
C ARG A 148 4.06 -2.53 7.66
N SER A 149 4.20 -1.27 8.04
CA SER A 149 4.01 -0.12 7.15
C SER A 149 5.10 -0.08 6.06
N ALA A 150 6.34 -0.36 6.43
CA ALA A 150 7.43 -0.48 5.45
C ALA A 150 7.16 -1.64 4.47
N ALA A 151 6.66 -2.79 4.95
CA ALA A 151 6.29 -3.90 4.08
C ALA A 151 5.14 -3.53 3.11
N ALA A 152 4.19 -2.67 3.53
CA ALA A 152 3.13 -2.18 2.64
C ALA A 152 3.68 -1.32 1.49
N SER A 153 4.83 -0.67 1.68
CA SER A 153 5.46 0.17 0.64
C SER A 153 6.08 -0.61 -0.52
N GLY A 154 6.35 -1.91 -0.33
CA GLY A 154 7.16 -2.71 -1.25
C GLY A 154 8.65 -2.33 -1.27
N TRP A 155 9.09 -1.41 -0.36
CA TRP A 155 10.48 -0.95 -0.23
C TRP A 155 11.04 -1.27 1.16
N ASP A 156 10.65 -2.40 1.68
CA ASP A 156 11.12 -2.94 2.94
C ASP A 156 12.46 -3.69 2.71
N PHE A 157 13.53 -3.40 3.42
CA PHE A 157 13.57 -2.30 4.39
C PHE A 157 14.57 -1.27 3.92
N SER A 158 14.12 -0.37 3.07
CA SER A 158 14.96 0.69 2.53
C SER A 158 15.44 1.63 3.64
N SER A 159 16.68 2.07 3.54
CA SER A 159 17.28 3.04 4.47
C SER A 159 16.51 4.37 4.55
N ARG A 160 15.68 4.69 3.56
CA ARG A 160 14.81 5.88 3.57
C ARG A 160 13.78 5.89 4.70
N TRP A 161 13.44 4.71 5.24
CA TRP A 161 12.50 4.57 6.35
C TRP A 161 13.17 4.57 7.72
N MET A 162 14.51 4.76 7.79
CA MET A 162 15.30 4.63 9.00
C MET A 162 15.92 5.97 9.40
N ASP A 163 15.90 6.28 10.70
CA ASP A 163 16.66 7.42 11.23
C ASP A 163 18.18 7.20 11.07
N ASN A 164 18.62 5.97 11.34
CA ASN A 164 19.99 5.54 11.08
C ASN A 164 19.97 4.46 9.99
N PRO A 165 20.48 4.76 8.77
CA PRO A 165 20.45 3.83 7.64
C PRO A 165 21.15 2.48 7.88
N GLN A 166 21.95 2.37 8.94
CA GLN A 166 22.66 1.15 9.31
C GLN A 166 21.94 0.31 10.36
N GLN A 167 20.78 0.76 10.85
CA GLN A 167 20.10 0.14 11.99
C GLN A 167 18.61 0.01 11.73
N LEU A 168 18.15 -1.21 11.44
CA LEU A 168 16.73 -1.52 11.16
C LEU A 168 15.80 -1.14 12.32
N ASN A 169 16.27 -1.23 13.57
CA ASN A 169 15.47 -0.85 14.73
C ASN A 169 15.18 0.65 14.85
N THR A 170 15.78 1.48 13.99
CA THR A 170 15.47 2.92 13.87
C THR A 170 14.38 3.20 12.84
N LEU A 171 13.74 2.18 12.28
CA LEU A 171 12.63 2.27 11.32
C LEU A 171 11.48 3.08 11.92
N ARG A 172 10.94 4.02 11.11
CA ARG A 172 9.80 4.88 11.47
C ARG A 172 8.72 4.92 10.42
#